data_77c6cced6f85a348a8701fd81584d42d
#
_entry.id   77c6cced6f85a348a8701fd81584d42d
#
_cell.length_a   1.000
_cell.length_b   1.000
_cell.length_c   1.000
_cell.angle_alpha   90.00
_cell.angle_beta   90.00
_cell.angle_gamma   90.00
#
_symmetry.space_group_name_H-M   'P 1'
#
loop_
_entity.id
_entity.type
_entity.pdbx_description
1 polymer ?
#
loop_
_entity_poly.entity_id
_entity_poly.type
_entity_poly.pdbx_seq_one_letter_code
_entity_poly.pdbx_strand_id
1 'polypeptide(L)'
;MPKHLSETPECPLKHFDVADLAWAAGFFDGEGTTIARNDSLRPGYRQLQVSVPQSGHTGVPVVLTRFQAAVLGLGGIEPPNAEDTYMWRASMFEEAQAVIALLWRHLGPVKREQAASALRAVREQYESGRVEPRRSRRPSMIHAVHDVPAKTYAAEELEHAWAAGFLDAEGWFGLARAHSRKRLVPWYRIRVSASQHGAEGIPAAVLIRLQRAFDGLGRIERHGEPDDFKWLAEGRANVERVLLLASPWLGIVKLEQARKALAAYDAQPRSRGDKTICIRGHPYDVLKIRDGRIRRRCNRCARITARGLRAAAGIKPRQFKNVERRYTS
;
A
#
# COMPACT_ATOMS: atom_id res chain seq x y z
N MET A 1 39.80 -30.17 -36.37
CA MET A 1 38.50 -29.52 -36.28
C MET A 1 38.46 -28.73 -34.97
N PRO A 2 38.41 -27.41 -35.00
CA PRO A 2 38.32 -26.62 -33.76
C PRO A 2 36.89 -26.73 -33.19
N LYS A 3 36.79 -27.08 -31.92
CA LYS A 3 35.54 -27.06 -31.14
C LYS A 3 35.09 -25.62 -31.02
N HIS A 4 33.87 -25.35 -31.48
CA HIS A 4 33.15 -24.08 -31.18
C HIS A 4 33.17 -23.85 -29.67
N LEU A 5 33.82 -22.76 -29.26
CA LEU A 5 33.63 -22.16 -27.94
C LEU A 5 32.17 -21.71 -27.91
N SER A 6 31.38 -22.37 -27.09
CA SER A 6 30.02 -21.92 -26.77
C SER A 6 30.13 -20.52 -26.20
N GLU A 7 29.50 -19.58 -26.88
CA GLU A 7 29.26 -18.24 -26.35
C GLU A 7 28.58 -18.39 -25.00
N THR A 8 29.29 -17.98 -23.94
CA THR A 8 28.70 -17.83 -22.63
C THR A 8 27.55 -16.81 -22.79
N PRO A 9 26.32 -17.15 -22.40
CA PRO A 9 25.24 -16.18 -22.49
C PRO A 9 25.67 -14.94 -21.72
N GLU A 10 25.73 -13.80 -22.40
CA GLU A 10 25.92 -12.50 -21.79
C GLU A 10 24.87 -12.35 -20.68
N CYS A 11 25.32 -12.40 -19.44
CA CYS A 11 24.48 -12.01 -18.30
C CYS A 11 24.12 -10.53 -18.55
N PRO A 12 22.87 -10.18 -18.82
CA PRO A 12 22.53 -8.77 -19.00
C PRO A 12 22.86 -8.08 -17.68
N LEU A 13 23.94 -7.29 -17.67
CA LEU A 13 24.29 -6.40 -16.56
C LEU A 13 23.09 -5.48 -16.38
N LYS A 14 22.20 -5.86 -15.47
CA LYS A 14 21.04 -5.06 -15.11
C LYS A 14 21.60 -3.79 -14.47
N HIS A 15 21.23 -2.65 -15.06
CA HIS A 15 21.60 -1.36 -14.54
C HIS A 15 21.27 -1.27 -13.06
N PHE A 16 22.30 -0.99 -12.25
CA PHE A 16 22.13 -0.69 -10.83
C PHE A 16 21.38 0.65 -10.71
N ASP A 17 20.17 0.61 -10.21
CA ASP A 17 19.36 1.81 -9.98
C ASP A 17 19.16 2.01 -8.48
N VAL A 18 19.64 3.15 -7.96
CA VAL A 18 19.50 3.49 -6.53
C VAL A 18 18.04 3.66 -6.14
N ALA A 19 17.17 4.09 -7.06
CA ALA A 19 15.73 4.18 -6.81
C ALA A 19 15.09 2.80 -6.67
N ASP A 20 15.56 1.77 -7.42
CA ASP A 20 15.09 0.40 -7.22
C ASP A 20 15.53 -0.16 -5.86
N LEU A 21 16.72 0.21 -5.35
CA LEU A 21 17.12 -0.13 -3.98
C LEU A 21 16.27 0.60 -2.92
N ALA A 22 15.95 1.86 -3.15
CA ALA A 22 15.04 2.59 -2.25
C ALA A 22 13.66 1.94 -2.24
N TRP A 23 13.12 1.57 -3.43
CA TRP A 23 11.88 0.82 -3.55
C TRP A 23 11.96 -0.52 -2.81
N ALA A 24 13.03 -1.29 -3.03
CA ALA A 24 13.21 -2.61 -2.39
C ALA A 24 13.30 -2.48 -0.85
N ALA A 25 13.94 -1.43 -0.34
CA ALA A 25 13.98 -1.16 1.09
C ALA A 25 12.60 -0.81 1.66
N GLY A 26 11.78 -0.05 0.92
CA GLY A 26 10.40 0.23 1.32
C GLY A 26 9.54 -1.04 1.35
N PHE A 27 9.66 -1.88 0.33
CA PHE A 27 9.00 -3.17 0.27
C PHE A 27 9.44 -4.09 1.42
N PHE A 28 10.75 -4.10 1.74
CA PHE A 28 11.30 -4.84 2.87
C PHE A 28 10.87 -4.27 4.22
N ASP A 29 10.73 -2.97 4.35
CA ASP A 29 10.24 -2.34 5.58
C ASP A 29 8.79 -2.79 5.92
N GLY A 30 7.97 -3.09 4.89
CA GLY A 30 6.65 -3.69 5.07
C GLY A 30 6.74 -5.18 5.40
N GLU A 31 7.21 -5.99 4.48
CA GLU A 31 7.09 -7.46 4.48
C GLU A 31 8.37 -8.21 4.90
N GLY A 32 9.53 -7.54 4.87
CA GLY A 32 10.82 -8.19 5.06
C GLY A 32 11.10 -8.60 6.50
N THR A 33 11.90 -9.64 6.65
CA THR A 33 12.38 -10.13 7.96
C THR A 33 13.86 -10.49 7.90
N THR A 34 14.61 -10.09 8.95
CA THR A 34 16.01 -10.50 9.16
C THR A 34 16.13 -11.17 10.51
N ILE A 35 16.57 -12.44 10.52
CA ILE A 35 16.71 -13.23 11.74
C ILE A 35 18.03 -14.01 11.77
N ALA A 36 18.53 -14.27 12.98
CA ALA A 36 19.53 -15.29 13.26
C ALA A 36 18.79 -16.59 13.63
N ARG A 37 18.50 -17.44 12.63
CA ARG A 37 17.74 -18.68 12.80
C ARG A 37 18.65 -19.76 13.39
N ASN A 38 18.17 -20.49 14.41
CA ASN A 38 18.83 -21.69 14.88
C ASN A 38 18.74 -22.79 13.83
N ASP A 39 19.88 -23.46 13.57
CA ASP A 39 19.94 -24.63 12.70
C ASP A 39 19.43 -25.87 13.49
N SER A 40 18.37 -26.49 13.01
CA SER A 40 17.80 -27.68 13.66
C SER A 40 18.73 -28.90 13.64
N LEU A 41 19.65 -28.96 12.67
CA LEU A 41 20.59 -30.08 12.50
C LEU A 41 21.90 -29.85 13.26
N ARG A 42 22.17 -28.61 13.70
CA ARG A 42 23.41 -28.24 14.39
C ARG A 42 23.10 -27.38 15.62
N PRO A 43 22.88 -28.00 16.78
CA PRO A 43 22.58 -27.26 18.00
C PRO A 43 23.65 -26.19 18.30
N GLY A 44 23.20 -24.97 18.58
CA GLY A 44 24.07 -23.85 18.84
C GLY A 44 24.60 -23.10 17.60
N TYR A 45 24.31 -23.61 16.40
CA TYR A 45 24.61 -22.90 15.16
C TYR A 45 23.44 -21.98 14.78
N ARG A 46 23.76 -20.70 14.46
CA ARG A 46 22.81 -19.70 13.97
C ARG A 46 23.13 -19.34 12.53
N GLN A 47 22.13 -19.35 11.68
CA GLN A 47 22.23 -18.95 10.28
C GLN A 47 21.56 -17.59 10.09
N LEU A 48 22.28 -16.65 9.48
CA LEU A 48 21.67 -15.38 9.04
C LEU A 48 20.70 -15.65 7.93
N GLN A 49 19.47 -15.20 8.07
CA GLN A 49 18.43 -15.32 7.05
C GLN A 49 17.75 -13.99 6.83
N VAL A 50 17.64 -13.60 5.58
CA VAL A 50 16.83 -12.48 5.10
C VAL A 50 15.72 -13.05 4.24
N SER A 51 14.47 -12.68 4.47
CA SER A 51 13.34 -13.24 3.73
C SER A 51 12.21 -12.24 3.55
N VAL A 52 11.44 -12.43 2.48
CA VAL A 52 10.24 -11.64 2.14
C VAL A 52 9.16 -12.60 1.66
N PRO A 53 8.06 -12.77 2.40
CA PRO A 53 6.90 -13.55 1.97
C PRO A 53 6.00 -12.73 1.03
N GLN A 54 5.29 -13.41 0.13
CA GLN A 54 4.22 -12.79 -0.65
C GLN A 54 3.25 -13.85 -1.19
N SER A 55 1.96 -13.63 -1.03
CA SER A 55 0.93 -14.51 -1.58
C SER A 55 0.82 -14.39 -3.10
N GLY A 56 0.66 -15.52 -3.78
CA GLY A 56 0.62 -15.58 -5.24
C GLY A 56 -0.32 -16.65 -5.79
N HIS A 57 -1.60 -16.33 -5.96
CA HIS A 57 -2.61 -17.29 -6.46
C HIS A 57 -2.45 -17.70 -7.93
N THR A 58 -1.70 -16.94 -8.74
CA THR A 58 -1.55 -17.19 -10.20
C THR A 58 -0.12 -17.48 -10.61
N GLY A 59 0.76 -17.77 -9.67
CA GLY A 59 2.20 -18.00 -9.89
C GLY A 59 3.06 -17.03 -9.09
N VAL A 60 4.36 -16.99 -9.39
CA VAL A 60 5.32 -16.14 -8.68
C VAL A 60 4.89 -14.68 -8.72
N PRO A 61 4.71 -14.02 -7.58
CA PRO A 61 4.35 -12.61 -7.51
C PRO A 61 5.40 -11.73 -8.19
N VAL A 62 4.96 -10.88 -9.12
CA VAL A 62 5.84 -9.97 -9.88
C VAL A 62 6.67 -9.08 -8.94
N VAL A 63 6.12 -8.71 -7.80
CA VAL A 63 6.81 -7.89 -6.79
C VAL A 63 8.02 -8.61 -6.20
N LEU A 64 7.98 -9.94 -6.01
CA LEU A 64 9.15 -10.72 -5.54
C LEU A 64 10.23 -10.82 -6.61
N THR A 65 9.84 -11.00 -7.89
CA THR A 65 10.78 -10.99 -9.00
C THR A 65 11.47 -9.63 -9.15
N ARG A 66 10.70 -8.54 -8.98
CA ARG A 66 11.26 -7.19 -8.96
C ARG A 66 12.19 -6.98 -7.78
N PHE A 67 11.81 -7.44 -6.58
CA PHE A 67 12.65 -7.35 -5.38
C PHE A 67 13.99 -8.07 -5.60
N GLN A 68 13.95 -9.31 -6.11
CA GLN A 68 15.17 -10.07 -6.43
C GLN A 68 16.05 -9.34 -7.44
N ALA A 69 15.45 -8.74 -8.47
CA ALA A 69 16.20 -7.95 -9.45
C ALA A 69 16.84 -6.71 -8.83
N ALA A 70 16.13 -5.99 -7.95
CA ALA A 70 16.62 -4.80 -7.26
C ALA A 70 17.80 -5.11 -6.33
N VAL A 71 17.81 -6.29 -5.70
CA VAL A 71 18.95 -6.75 -4.88
C VAL A 71 19.98 -7.54 -5.71
N LEU A 72 20.14 -7.19 -6.98
CA LEU A 72 21.16 -7.74 -7.91
C LEU A 72 21.05 -9.26 -8.13
N GLY A 73 19.86 -9.83 -8.03
CA GLY A 73 19.63 -11.27 -8.20
C GLY A 73 20.11 -12.14 -7.04
N LEU A 74 20.51 -11.53 -5.91
CA LEU A 74 20.85 -12.28 -4.70
C LEU A 74 19.64 -13.02 -4.14
N GLY A 75 19.90 -14.10 -3.41
CA GLY A 75 18.84 -14.96 -2.88
C GLY A 75 18.09 -15.75 -3.94
N GLY A 76 16.98 -16.36 -3.53
CA GLY A 76 16.12 -17.15 -4.42
C GLY A 76 14.66 -17.08 -4.01
N ILE A 77 13.76 -17.26 -4.99
CA ILE A 77 12.32 -17.39 -4.72
C ILE A 77 12.01 -18.89 -4.60
N GLU A 78 11.54 -19.29 -3.43
CA GLU A 78 11.14 -20.66 -3.12
C GLU A 78 9.72 -20.94 -3.67
N PRO A 79 9.41 -22.20 -4.01
CA PRO A 79 8.05 -22.59 -4.34
C PRO A 79 7.04 -22.20 -3.25
N PRO A 80 5.76 -22.03 -3.60
CA PRO A 80 4.74 -21.63 -2.62
C PRO A 80 4.52 -22.75 -1.58
N ASN A 81 4.18 -22.33 -0.36
CA ASN A 81 3.69 -23.25 0.65
C ASN A 81 2.22 -23.66 0.40
N ALA A 82 1.62 -24.41 1.31
CA ALA A 82 0.22 -24.86 1.21
C ALA A 82 -0.81 -23.70 1.18
N GLU A 83 -0.40 -22.49 1.53
CA GLU A 83 -1.24 -21.28 1.56
C GLU A 83 -0.97 -20.36 0.35
N ASP A 84 -0.39 -20.89 -0.73
CA ASP A 84 0.02 -20.13 -1.93
C ASP A 84 0.96 -18.94 -1.63
N THR A 85 1.75 -19.04 -0.55
CA THR A 85 2.72 -18.01 -0.18
C THR A 85 4.11 -18.38 -0.69
N TYR A 86 4.62 -17.56 -1.59
CA TYR A 86 6.00 -17.60 -2.08
C TYR A 86 6.93 -16.91 -1.08
N MET A 87 8.15 -17.40 -0.98
CA MET A 87 9.18 -16.82 -0.11
C MET A 87 10.43 -16.50 -0.93
N TRP A 88 10.76 -15.21 -1.04
CA TRP A 88 12.12 -14.87 -1.42
C TRP A 88 13.02 -14.99 -0.19
N ARG A 89 14.20 -15.62 -0.35
CA ARG A 89 15.12 -15.85 0.76
C ARG A 89 16.59 -15.77 0.33
N ALA A 90 17.41 -15.12 1.17
CA ALA A 90 18.85 -15.21 1.19
C ALA A 90 19.28 -15.84 2.52
N SER A 91 19.91 -17.01 2.49
CA SER A 91 20.30 -17.78 3.67
C SER A 91 21.80 -18.12 3.73
N MET A 92 22.55 -17.87 2.65
CA MET A 92 24.01 -17.87 2.68
C MET A 92 24.46 -16.57 3.38
N PHE A 93 25.41 -16.69 4.32
CA PHE A 93 25.81 -15.53 5.14
C PHE A 93 26.22 -14.32 4.30
N GLU A 94 27.05 -14.55 3.27
CA GLU A 94 27.55 -13.49 2.39
C GLU A 94 26.43 -12.86 1.55
N GLU A 95 25.49 -13.64 1.07
CA GLU A 95 24.33 -13.13 0.31
C GLU A 95 23.42 -12.31 1.22
N ALA A 96 23.08 -12.84 2.40
CA ALA A 96 22.24 -12.15 3.37
C ALA A 96 22.87 -10.83 3.83
N GLN A 97 24.19 -10.85 4.12
CA GLN A 97 24.95 -9.66 4.49
C GLN A 97 24.98 -8.64 3.35
N ALA A 98 25.19 -9.09 2.10
CA ALA A 98 25.19 -8.23 0.92
C ALA A 98 23.83 -7.55 0.71
N VAL A 99 22.72 -8.29 0.83
CA VAL A 99 21.37 -7.73 0.73
C VAL A 99 21.13 -6.68 1.81
N ILE A 100 21.50 -6.96 3.06
CA ILE A 100 21.40 -6.00 4.15
C ILE A 100 22.21 -4.73 3.84
N ALA A 101 23.45 -4.87 3.33
CA ALA A 101 24.29 -3.75 2.98
C ALA A 101 23.71 -2.89 1.85
N LEU A 102 23.17 -3.53 0.79
CA LEU A 102 22.50 -2.84 -0.33
C LEU A 102 21.32 -2.01 0.15
N LEU A 103 20.48 -2.56 1.02
CA LEU A 103 19.26 -1.91 1.49
C LEU A 103 19.52 -0.92 2.64
N TRP A 104 20.64 -1.04 3.34
CA TRP A 104 20.91 -0.37 4.62
C TRP A 104 20.61 1.12 4.65
N ARG A 105 21.04 1.84 3.61
CA ARG A 105 20.87 3.30 3.53
C ARG A 105 19.39 3.71 3.55
N HIS A 106 18.53 2.87 2.95
CA HIS A 106 17.11 3.18 2.74
C HIS A 106 16.18 2.51 3.74
N LEU A 107 16.65 1.51 4.52
CA LEU A 107 15.85 0.82 5.54
C LEU A 107 15.36 1.76 6.64
N GLY A 108 14.18 1.49 7.16
CA GLY A 108 13.64 2.10 8.37
C GLY A 108 14.38 1.62 9.63
N PRO A 109 14.23 2.35 10.76
CA PRO A 109 14.99 2.08 11.99
C PRO A 109 14.72 0.68 12.55
N VAL A 110 13.49 0.18 12.49
CA VAL A 110 13.11 -1.14 13.01
C VAL A 110 13.83 -2.26 12.26
N LYS A 111 13.85 -2.21 10.92
CA LYS A 111 14.52 -3.24 10.10
C LYS A 111 16.04 -3.15 10.20
N ARG A 112 16.60 -1.95 10.35
CA ARG A 112 18.03 -1.78 10.66
C ARG A 112 18.40 -2.44 11.99
N GLU A 113 17.59 -2.24 13.03
CA GLU A 113 17.87 -2.86 14.34
C GLU A 113 17.72 -4.37 14.31
N GLN A 114 16.68 -4.89 13.63
CA GLN A 114 16.53 -6.33 13.39
C GLN A 114 17.76 -6.91 12.68
N ALA A 115 18.20 -6.26 11.59
CA ALA A 115 19.37 -6.69 10.84
C ALA A 115 20.66 -6.61 11.67
N ALA A 116 20.89 -5.53 12.40
CA ALA A 116 22.03 -5.36 13.28
C ALA A 116 22.06 -6.42 14.38
N SER A 117 20.92 -6.70 15.00
CA SER A 117 20.79 -7.73 16.03
C SER A 117 21.08 -9.12 15.50
N ALA A 118 20.53 -9.48 14.33
CA ALA A 118 20.78 -10.77 13.69
C ALA A 118 22.25 -10.94 13.28
N LEU A 119 22.85 -9.89 12.71
CA LEU A 119 24.27 -9.88 12.36
C LEU A 119 25.16 -10.07 13.60
N ARG A 120 24.91 -9.35 14.70
CA ARG A 120 25.65 -9.52 15.97
C ARG A 120 25.56 -10.96 16.46
N ALA A 121 24.36 -11.53 16.52
CA ALA A 121 24.14 -12.88 17.02
C ALA A 121 24.86 -13.97 16.19
N VAL A 122 24.99 -13.77 14.86
CA VAL A 122 25.72 -14.68 13.99
C VAL A 122 27.22 -14.44 14.09
N ARG A 123 27.67 -13.18 14.19
CA ARG A 123 29.08 -12.84 14.32
C ARG A 123 29.71 -13.37 15.61
N GLU A 124 29.02 -13.27 16.75
CA GLU A 124 29.47 -13.79 18.04
C GLU A 124 29.78 -15.29 18.02
N GLN A 125 29.03 -16.10 17.24
CA GLN A 125 29.32 -17.52 17.09
C GLN A 125 30.62 -17.78 16.31
N TYR A 126 30.96 -16.95 15.31
CA TYR A 126 32.19 -17.09 14.55
C TYR A 126 33.42 -16.60 15.38
N GLU A 127 33.28 -15.50 16.10
CA GLU A 127 34.32 -14.97 16.96
C GLU A 127 34.62 -15.92 18.14
N SER A 128 33.62 -16.68 18.61
CA SER A 128 33.83 -17.71 19.64
C SER A 128 34.57 -18.97 19.15
N GLY A 129 34.91 -19.04 17.84
CA GLY A 129 35.59 -20.20 17.22
C GLY A 129 34.78 -21.46 17.15
N ARG A 130 33.47 -21.40 17.47
CA ARG A 130 32.62 -22.59 17.48
C ARG A 130 32.25 -23.11 16.08
N VAL A 131 32.35 -22.27 15.09
CA VAL A 131 31.97 -22.61 13.71
C VAL A 131 32.74 -21.79 12.68
N GLU A 132 33.20 -22.42 11.61
CA GLU A 132 33.72 -21.70 10.44
C GLU A 132 32.59 -21.22 9.51
N PRO A 133 32.69 -19.99 8.95
CA PRO A 133 31.74 -19.50 7.99
C PRO A 133 31.72 -20.40 6.74
N ARG A 134 30.53 -20.81 6.33
CA ARG A 134 30.36 -21.57 5.08
C ARG A 134 30.49 -20.58 3.92
N ARG A 135 31.64 -20.59 3.23
CA ARG A 135 31.89 -19.71 2.08
C ARG A 135 30.92 -20.03 0.94
N SER A 136 30.32 -19.01 0.35
CA SER A 136 29.51 -19.14 -0.86
C SER A 136 30.41 -19.68 -2.00
N ARG A 137 29.91 -20.67 -2.73
CA ARG A 137 30.58 -21.16 -3.98
C ARG A 137 30.26 -20.27 -5.19
N ARG A 138 29.35 -19.31 -5.05
CA ARG A 138 29.05 -18.36 -6.11
C ARG A 138 30.08 -17.24 -6.10
N PRO A 139 30.70 -16.93 -7.25
CA PRO A 139 31.58 -15.76 -7.34
C PRO A 139 30.77 -14.53 -6.94
N SER A 140 31.33 -13.67 -6.11
CA SER A 140 30.64 -12.46 -5.69
C SER A 140 30.44 -11.57 -6.91
N MET A 141 29.21 -11.42 -7.36
CA MET A 141 28.83 -10.52 -8.46
C MET A 141 29.03 -9.04 -8.10
N ILE A 142 29.45 -8.75 -6.86
CA ILE A 142 29.65 -7.39 -6.33
C ILE A 142 30.78 -6.65 -7.06
N HIS A 143 31.73 -7.36 -7.68
CA HIS A 143 32.84 -6.72 -8.39
C HIS A 143 32.48 -6.07 -9.74
N ALA A 144 31.29 -6.34 -10.29
CA ALA A 144 30.88 -5.85 -11.62
C ALA A 144 30.12 -4.50 -11.60
N VAL A 145 29.94 -3.87 -10.43
CA VAL A 145 29.07 -2.69 -10.30
C VAL A 145 29.79 -1.35 -10.52
N HIS A 146 31.11 -1.35 -10.80
CA HIS A 146 31.91 -0.13 -10.72
C HIS A 146 31.85 0.82 -11.93
N ASP A 147 31.28 0.43 -13.08
CA ASP A 147 31.43 1.22 -14.31
C ASP A 147 30.13 1.73 -14.99
N VAL A 148 28.99 1.65 -14.34
CA VAL A 148 27.77 2.22 -14.89
C VAL A 148 27.52 3.61 -14.28
N PRO A 149 27.38 4.68 -15.10
CA PRO A 149 27.04 5.98 -14.57
C PRO A 149 25.68 5.88 -13.85
N ALA A 150 25.72 5.94 -12.52
CA ALA A 150 24.52 5.89 -11.71
C ALA A 150 23.65 7.12 -12.01
N LYS A 151 22.40 6.87 -12.38
CA LYS A 151 21.42 7.96 -12.48
C LYS A 151 21.34 8.64 -11.12
N THR A 152 21.48 9.97 -11.13
CA THR A 152 21.39 10.76 -9.90
C THR A 152 19.93 11.10 -9.65
N TYR A 153 19.49 10.83 -8.45
CA TYR A 153 18.14 11.14 -7.95
C TYR A 153 18.22 12.17 -6.82
N ALA A 154 17.24 13.06 -6.77
CA ALA A 154 17.05 13.89 -5.58
C ALA A 154 16.67 13.03 -4.37
N ALA A 155 17.00 13.49 -3.16
CA ALA A 155 16.66 12.75 -1.94
C ALA A 155 15.15 12.49 -1.82
N GLU A 156 14.32 13.44 -2.25
CA GLU A 156 12.86 13.32 -2.27
C GLU A 156 12.38 12.23 -3.23
N GLU A 157 13.00 12.09 -4.40
CA GLU A 157 12.66 11.02 -5.36
C GLU A 157 12.96 9.65 -4.77
N LEU A 158 14.04 9.50 -4.01
CA LEU A 158 14.37 8.25 -3.31
C LEU A 158 13.37 7.95 -2.18
N GLU A 159 12.88 8.97 -1.47
CA GLU A 159 11.80 8.78 -0.49
C GLU A 159 10.48 8.41 -1.17
N HIS A 160 10.15 8.95 -2.33
CA HIS A 160 8.98 8.52 -3.12
C HIS A 160 9.13 7.07 -3.60
N ALA A 161 10.32 6.67 -4.06
CA ALA A 161 10.59 5.29 -4.44
C ALA A 161 10.45 4.34 -3.25
N TRP A 162 10.98 4.70 -2.09
CA TRP A 162 10.81 3.97 -0.84
C TRP A 162 9.31 3.84 -0.47
N ALA A 163 8.57 4.94 -0.53
CA ALA A 163 7.15 4.97 -0.21
C ALA A 163 6.33 4.10 -1.18
N ALA A 164 6.68 4.08 -2.46
CA ALA A 164 6.07 3.20 -3.45
C ALA A 164 6.32 1.72 -3.11
N GLY A 165 7.54 1.36 -2.72
CA GLY A 165 7.87 0.01 -2.26
C GLY A 165 7.07 -0.40 -1.02
N PHE A 166 6.96 0.49 -0.05
CA PHE A 166 6.15 0.25 1.15
C PHE A 166 4.65 0.12 0.82
N LEU A 167 4.13 0.90 -0.14
CA LEU A 167 2.75 0.74 -0.63
C LEU A 167 2.57 -0.56 -1.43
N ASP A 168 3.57 -1.05 -2.13
CA ASP A 168 3.53 -2.34 -2.81
C ASP A 168 3.41 -3.49 -1.80
N ALA A 169 4.02 -3.37 -0.63
CA ALA A 169 3.87 -4.28 0.50
C ALA A 169 2.50 -4.12 1.17
N GLU A 170 2.28 -3.03 1.85
CA GLU A 170 1.20 -2.80 2.82
C GLU A 170 0.05 -1.94 2.30
N GLY A 171 0.22 -1.33 1.12
CA GLY A 171 -0.72 -0.36 0.59
C GLY A 171 -2.04 -0.97 0.11
N TRP A 172 -3.11 -0.23 0.31
CA TRP A 172 -4.42 -0.55 -0.25
C TRP A 172 -5.03 0.70 -0.90
N PHE A 173 -5.44 0.57 -2.16
CA PHE A 173 -6.20 1.59 -2.88
C PHE A 173 -7.63 1.11 -3.07
N GLY A 174 -8.61 1.90 -2.64
CA GLY A 174 -9.99 1.45 -2.80
C GLY A 174 -11.04 2.43 -2.31
N LEU A 175 -12.27 1.94 -2.27
CA LEU A 175 -13.43 2.70 -1.83
C LEU A 175 -13.84 2.27 -0.43
N ALA A 176 -13.84 3.22 0.50
CA ALA A 176 -14.35 3.00 1.84
C ALA A 176 -15.76 3.57 1.99
N ARG A 177 -16.66 2.80 2.57
CA ARG A 177 -18.01 3.26 2.87
C ARG A 177 -17.97 4.43 3.85
N ALA A 178 -18.51 5.57 3.44
CA ALA A 178 -18.66 6.71 4.33
C ALA A 178 -19.90 6.52 5.19
N HIS A 179 -19.73 6.43 6.51
CA HIS A 179 -20.84 6.35 7.44
C HIS A 179 -21.55 7.69 7.53
N SER A 180 -22.83 7.73 7.22
CA SER A 180 -23.68 8.89 7.45
C SER A 180 -25.06 8.42 7.88
N ARG A 181 -25.45 8.75 9.11
CA ARG A 181 -26.81 8.46 9.63
C ARG A 181 -27.91 9.14 8.80
N LYS A 182 -27.56 10.15 8.00
CA LYS A 182 -28.53 10.93 7.20
C LYS A 182 -28.69 10.45 5.76
N ARG A 183 -27.86 9.48 5.29
CA ARG A 183 -27.91 8.99 3.92
C ARG A 183 -28.46 7.58 3.87
N LEU A 184 -29.53 7.37 3.11
CA LEU A 184 -30.10 6.05 2.81
C LEU A 184 -29.32 5.32 1.71
N VAL A 185 -28.67 6.06 0.79
CA VAL A 185 -27.85 5.51 -0.26
C VAL A 185 -26.40 5.47 0.20
N PRO A 186 -25.73 4.31 0.13
CA PRO A 186 -24.32 4.21 0.44
C PRO A 186 -23.49 5.22 -0.37
N TRP A 187 -22.56 5.86 0.28
CA TRP A 187 -21.58 6.73 -0.36
C TRP A 187 -20.19 6.23 -0.02
N TYR A 188 -19.34 6.17 -1.02
CA TYR A 188 -17.99 5.69 -0.85
C TYR A 188 -16.99 6.81 -1.06
N ARG A 189 -15.95 6.83 -0.26
CA ARG A 189 -14.80 7.72 -0.40
C ARG A 189 -13.64 6.93 -0.94
N ILE A 190 -12.98 7.49 -1.94
CA ILE A 190 -11.72 6.91 -2.40
C ILE A 190 -10.63 7.22 -1.39
N ARG A 191 -9.77 6.23 -1.13
CA ARG A 191 -8.63 6.39 -0.24
C ARG A 191 -7.48 5.45 -0.63
N VAL A 192 -6.29 5.84 -0.26
CA VAL A 192 -5.12 4.98 -0.11
C VAL A 192 -4.79 4.87 1.36
N SER A 193 -4.37 3.70 1.80
CA SER A 193 -3.99 3.46 3.19
C SER A 193 -2.95 2.37 3.30
N ALA A 194 -2.15 2.41 4.37
CA ALA A 194 -1.24 1.35 4.79
C ALA A 194 -1.32 1.21 6.31
N SER A 195 -1.23 -0.03 6.82
CA SER A 195 -1.34 -0.30 8.26
C SER A 195 -0.06 -0.90 8.77
N GLN A 196 0.30 -0.58 10.00
CA GLN A 196 1.43 -1.19 10.71
C GLN A 196 1.19 -1.18 12.22
N HIS A 197 1.72 -2.21 12.88
CA HIS A 197 1.71 -2.28 14.33
C HIS A 197 2.78 -1.34 14.90
N GLY A 198 2.38 -0.49 15.84
CA GLY A 198 3.26 0.40 16.60
C GLY A 198 3.67 -0.22 17.92
N ALA A 199 4.01 0.62 18.89
CA ALA A 199 4.34 0.18 20.24
C ALA A 199 3.88 1.24 21.27
N GLU A 200 3.35 0.78 22.40
CA GLU A 200 2.99 1.66 23.53
C GLU A 200 2.10 2.86 23.14
N GLY A 201 1.19 2.63 22.21
CA GLY A 201 0.31 3.68 21.69
C GLY A 201 0.98 4.68 20.74
N ILE A 202 2.21 4.43 20.32
CA ILE A 202 2.99 5.26 19.38
C ILE A 202 2.94 4.64 17.97
N PRO A 203 2.62 5.42 16.93
CA PRO A 203 2.63 4.92 15.56
C PRO A 203 3.99 4.38 15.13
N ALA A 204 3.99 3.31 14.35
CA ALA A 204 5.21 2.78 13.75
C ALA A 204 5.97 3.86 12.96
N ALA A 205 7.28 3.93 13.14
CA ALA A 205 8.15 4.93 12.50
C ALA A 205 8.03 4.93 10.96
N VAL A 206 7.75 3.78 10.36
CA VAL A 206 7.55 3.63 8.91
C VAL A 206 6.29 4.37 8.42
N LEU A 207 5.21 4.43 9.21
CA LEU A 207 4.01 5.21 8.85
C LEU A 207 4.27 6.71 8.92
N ILE A 208 5.07 7.15 9.88
CA ILE A 208 5.49 8.56 10.00
C ILE A 208 6.38 8.93 8.80
N ARG A 209 7.31 8.04 8.41
CA ARG A 209 8.15 8.21 7.22
C ARG A 209 7.30 8.25 5.95
N LEU A 210 6.33 7.34 5.81
CA LEU A 210 5.40 7.31 4.68
C LEU A 210 4.64 8.63 4.53
N GLN A 211 4.12 9.17 5.62
CA GLN A 211 3.43 10.46 5.62
C GLN A 211 4.38 11.60 5.18
N ARG A 212 5.62 11.62 5.66
CA ARG A 212 6.62 12.61 5.26
C ARG A 212 7.01 12.50 3.78
N ALA A 213 7.18 11.27 3.28
CA ALA A 213 7.48 11.01 1.87
C ALA A 213 6.39 11.55 0.93
N PHE A 214 5.17 11.73 1.40
CA PHE A 214 4.07 12.36 0.68
C PHE A 214 3.76 13.79 1.19
N ASP A 215 4.79 14.58 1.50
CA ASP A 215 4.68 15.99 1.91
C ASP A 215 3.73 16.21 3.12
N GLY A 216 3.67 15.28 4.04
CA GLY A 216 2.76 15.32 5.18
C GLY A 216 1.30 15.00 4.84
N LEU A 217 1.02 14.55 3.62
CA LEU A 217 -0.31 14.21 3.16
C LEU A 217 -0.94 13.07 3.98
N GLY A 218 -2.24 13.16 4.21
CA GLY A 218 -2.98 12.16 4.96
C GLY A 218 -2.87 12.32 6.47
N ARG A 219 -3.36 11.32 7.18
CA ARG A 219 -3.29 11.26 8.65
C ARG A 219 -2.97 9.85 9.10
N ILE A 220 -2.41 9.73 10.29
CA ILE A 220 -2.20 8.45 10.98
C ILE A 220 -3.24 8.38 12.09
N GLU A 221 -3.98 7.28 12.16
CA GLU A 221 -5.01 7.03 13.16
C GLU A 221 -4.88 5.62 13.73
N ARG A 222 -5.36 5.41 14.95
CA ARG A 222 -5.50 4.05 15.52
C ARG A 222 -6.56 3.27 14.78
N HIS A 223 -6.33 1.98 14.56
CA HIS A 223 -7.23 1.14 13.79
C HIS A 223 -7.28 -0.27 14.36
N GLY A 224 -8.40 -0.62 14.99
CA GLY A 224 -8.55 -1.93 15.61
C GLY A 224 -7.91 -2.02 17.00
N GLU A 225 -6.90 -2.86 17.15
CA GLU A 225 -6.19 -3.07 18.41
C GLU A 225 -5.43 -1.82 18.88
N PRO A 226 -5.07 -1.71 20.17
CA PRO A 226 -4.49 -0.50 20.76
C PRO A 226 -3.23 0.01 20.06
N ASP A 227 -2.41 -0.90 19.55
CA ASP A 227 -1.13 -0.58 18.89
C ASP A 227 -1.18 -0.70 17.37
N ASP A 228 -2.36 -0.95 16.79
CA ASP A 228 -2.54 -0.91 15.34
C ASP A 228 -2.77 0.50 14.85
N PHE A 229 -1.94 0.92 13.92
CA PHE A 229 -2.01 2.23 13.30
C PHE A 229 -2.19 2.12 11.79
N LYS A 230 -2.91 3.07 11.24
CA LYS A 230 -3.15 3.21 9.81
C LYS A 230 -2.85 4.63 9.37
N TRP A 231 -1.94 4.75 8.41
CA TRP A 231 -1.87 5.96 7.60
C TRP A 231 -2.94 5.90 6.51
N LEU A 232 -3.62 7.00 6.27
CA LEU A 232 -4.59 7.10 5.19
C LEU A 232 -4.64 8.50 4.57
N ALA A 233 -4.71 8.56 3.24
CA ALA A 233 -5.02 9.74 2.47
C ALA A 233 -6.38 9.52 1.77
N GLU A 234 -7.35 10.38 2.09
CA GLU A 234 -8.74 10.24 1.69
C GLU A 234 -9.17 11.38 0.77
N GLY A 235 -9.96 11.05 -0.23
CA GLY A 235 -10.44 11.99 -1.24
C GLY A 235 -9.63 11.94 -2.54
N ARG A 236 -10.30 12.26 -3.66
CA ARG A 236 -9.73 12.12 -5.00
C ARG A 236 -8.40 12.86 -5.15
N ALA A 237 -8.36 14.13 -4.80
CA ALA A 237 -7.16 14.96 -4.95
C ALA A 237 -5.96 14.41 -4.18
N ASN A 238 -6.20 13.89 -2.96
CA ASN A 238 -5.14 13.29 -2.15
C ASN A 238 -4.62 11.98 -2.75
N VAL A 239 -5.53 11.12 -3.23
CA VAL A 239 -5.13 9.86 -3.89
C VAL A 239 -4.38 10.13 -5.18
N GLU A 240 -4.83 11.09 -6.00
CA GLU A 240 -4.13 11.51 -7.22
C GLU A 240 -2.75 12.11 -6.91
N ARG A 241 -2.60 12.87 -5.82
CA ARG A 241 -1.29 13.39 -5.39
C ARG A 241 -0.34 12.27 -4.98
N VAL A 242 -0.82 11.28 -4.20
CA VAL A 242 -0.02 10.09 -3.86
C VAL A 242 0.41 9.35 -5.13
N LEU A 243 -0.51 9.13 -6.07
CA LEU A 243 -0.19 8.46 -7.33
C LEU A 243 0.80 9.26 -8.17
N LEU A 244 0.67 10.59 -8.24
CA LEU A 244 1.62 11.43 -8.97
C LEU A 244 3.05 11.23 -8.45
N LEU A 245 3.23 11.13 -7.13
CA LEU A 245 4.53 10.98 -6.49
C LEU A 245 5.05 9.53 -6.54
N ALA A 246 4.17 8.54 -6.38
CA ALA A 246 4.58 7.13 -6.26
C ALA A 246 4.62 6.39 -7.60
N SER A 247 3.81 6.77 -8.61
CA SER A 247 3.60 5.98 -9.83
C SER A 247 4.86 5.65 -10.64
N PRO A 248 5.94 6.45 -10.64
CA PRO A 248 7.16 6.06 -11.34
C PRO A 248 7.77 4.74 -10.82
N TRP A 249 7.51 4.41 -9.54
CA TRP A 249 8.09 3.24 -8.89
C TRP A 249 7.04 2.23 -8.39
N LEU A 250 5.76 2.59 -8.36
CA LEU A 250 4.69 1.72 -7.86
C LEU A 250 4.49 0.51 -8.78
N GLY A 251 4.32 -0.66 -8.20
CA GLY A 251 4.12 -1.91 -8.94
C GLY A 251 2.79 -1.95 -9.69
N ILE A 252 2.78 -2.73 -10.79
CA ILE A 252 1.62 -2.80 -11.70
C ILE A 252 0.32 -3.20 -10.99
N VAL A 253 0.41 -4.09 -9.98
CA VAL A 253 -0.76 -4.56 -9.21
C VAL A 253 -1.43 -3.40 -8.46
N LYS A 254 -0.64 -2.56 -7.79
CA LYS A 254 -1.16 -1.40 -7.04
C LYS A 254 -1.62 -0.28 -7.96
N LEU A 255 -0.93 -0.06 -9.09
CA LEU A 255 -1.39 0.87 -10.13
C LEU A 255 -2.75 0.46 -10.69
N GLU A 256 -2.95 -0.83 -10.97
CA GLU A 256 -4.22 -1.36 -11.45
C GLU A 256 -5.33 -1.23 -10.38
N GLN A 257 -5.01 -1.54 -9.12
CA GLN A 257 -5.92 -1.36 -7.98
C GLN A 257 -6.36 0.11 -7.86
N ALA A 258 -5.42 1.05 -7.97
CA ALA A 258 -5.69 2.47 -7.91
C ALA A 258 -6.57 2.96 -9.08
N ARG A 259 -6.28 2.51 -10.31
CA ARG A 259 -7.09 2.82 -11.50
C ARG A 259 -8.53 2.34 -11.35
N LYS A 260 -8.72 1.09 -10.90
CA LYS A 260 -10.06 0.52 -10.63
C LYS A 260 -10.80 1.32 -9.55
N ALA A 261 -10.11 1.70 -8.48
CA ALA A 261 -10.68 2.51 -7.41
C ALA A 261 -11.11 3.90 -7.89
N LEU A 262 -10.29 4.57 -8.71
CA LEU A 262 -10.62 5.87 -9.30
C LEU A 262 -11.81 5.78 -10.25
N ALA A 263 -11.82 4.80 -11.14
CA ALA A 263 -12.93 4.58 -12.06
C ALA A 263 -14.26 4.31 -11.32
N ALA A 264 -14.21 3.44 -10.30
CA ALA A 264 -15.37 3.15 -9.46
C ALA A 264 -15.83 4.38 -8.64
N TYR A 265 -14.91 5.22 -8.19
CA TYR A 265 -15.24 6.47 -7.53
C TYR A 265 -15.91 7.46 -8.47
N ASP A 266 -15.43 7.58 -9.71
CA ASP A 266 -15.96 8.48 -10.72
C ASP A 266 -17.36 8.05 -11.21
N ALA A 267 -17.60 6.74 -11.25
CA ALA A 267 -18.93 6.19 -11.60
C ALA A 267 -19.99 6.46 -10.52
N GLN A 268 -19.61 6.91 -9.30
CA GLN A 268 -20.60 7.24 -8.28
C GLN A 268 -21.36 8.53 -8.63
N PRO A 269 -22.67 8.62 -8.32
CA PRO A 269 -23.44 9.84 -8.48
C PRO A 269 -22.77 11.00 -7.74
N ARG A 270 -22.22 11.97 -8.47
CA ARG A 270 -21.50 13.10 -7.90
C ARG A 270 -22.41 14.05 -7.15
N SER A 271 -21.83 14.80 -6.23
CA SER A 271 -22.53 15.73 -5.34
C SER A 271 -23.29 16.84 -6.08
N ARG A 272 -24.39 17.27 -5.51
CA ARG A 272 -25.21 18.47 -5.73
C ARG A 272 -25.41 19.00 -7.15
N GLY A 273 -24.42 18.92 -8.08
CA GLY A 273 -24.55 19.36 -9.48
C GLY A 273 -25.37 18.39 -10.33
N ASP A 274 -25.09 17.07 -10.24
CA ASP A 274 -25.63 16.03 -11.14
C ASP A 274 -26.65 15.11 -10.47
N LYS A 275 -27.08 15.41 -9.23
CA LYS A 275 -28.04 14.56 -8.53
C LYS A 275 -29.41 14.70 -9.15
N THR A 276 -29.87 13.63 -9.75
CA THR A 276 -31.27 13.47 -10.16
C THR A 276 -32.16 13.00 -9.01
N ILE A 277 -31.57 12.43 -7.96
CA ILE A 277 -32.26 11.87 -6.81
C ILE A 277 -31.78 12.51 -5.47
N CYS A 278 -32.68 12.63 -4.51
CA CYS A 278 -32.36 13.12 -3.16
C CYS A 278 -31.67 12.05 -2.29
N ILE A 279 -31.22 12.42 -1.10
CA ILE A 279 -30.55 11.52 -0.14
C ILE A 279 -31.41 10.32 0.33
N ARG A 280 -32.73 10.35 0.05
CA ARG A 280 -33.70 9.28 0.34
C ARG A 280 -34.09 8.49 -0.91
N GLY A 281 -33.35 8.67 -2.02
CA GLY A 281 -33.60 7.96 -3.26
C GLY A 281 -34.77 8.47 -4.11
N HIS A 282 -35.40 9.58 -3.75
CA HIS A 282 -36.49 10.14 -4.56
C HIS A 282 -35.96 11.11 -5.61
N PRO A 283 -36.56 11.22 -6.80
CA PRO A 283 -36.18 12.21 -7.79
C PRO A 283 -36.39 13.64 -7.27
N TYR A 284 -35.54 14.56 -7.72
CA TYR A 284 -35.77 15.98 -7.52
C TYR A 284 -36.78 16.46 -8.55
N ASP A 285 -37.90 16.96 -8.07
CA ASP A 285 -39.08 17.38 -8.86
C ASP A 285 -39.22 18.91 -8.94
N VAL A 286 -38.36 19.65 -8.20
CA VAL A 286 -38.38 21.13 -8.25
C VAL A 286 -36.96 21.67 -8.30
N LEU A 287 -36.70 22.52 -9.31
CA LEU A 287 -35.51 23.34 -9.42
C LEU A 287 -35.88 24.79 -9.08
N LYS A 288 -35.18 25.41 -8.13
CA LYS A 288 -35.34 26.83 -7.78
C LYS A 288 -34.00 27.51 -7.89
N ILE A 289 -33.96 28.67 -8.52
CA ILE A 289 -32.81 29.55 -8.52
C ILE A 289 -33.02 30.55 -7.36
N ARG A 290 -32.06 30.59 -6.43
CA ARG A 290 -32.05 31.56 -5.33
C ARG A 290 -30.62 32.06 -5.16
N ASP A 291 -30.45 33.38 -5.14
CA ASP A 291 -29.14 34.04 -5.01
C ASP A 291 -28.12 33.56 -6.08
N GLY A 292 -28.56 33.40 -7.34
CA GLY A 292 -27.74 32.89 -8.45
C GLY A 292 -27.37 31.42 -8.36
N ARG A 293 -27.88 30.67 -7.38
CA ARG A 293 -27.57 29.25 -7.17
C ARG A 293 -28.78 28.37 -7.44
N ILE A 294 -28.58 27.28 -8.19
CA ILE A 294 -29.61 26.27 -8.41
C ILE A 294 -29.83 25.46 -7.14
N ARG A 295 -31.03 25.54 -6.56
CA ARG A 295 -31.46 24.72 -5.43
C ARG A 295 -32.45 23.67 -5.94
N ARG A 296 -32.14 22.43 -5.66
CA ARG A 296 -33.00 21.29 -5.96
C ARG A 296 -33.82 20.91 -4.74
N ARG A 297 -35.14 20.68 -4.92
CA ARG A 297 -36.04 20.29 -3.85
C ARG A 297 -36.75 18.99 -4.24
N CYS A 298 -36.78 18.05 -3.32
CA CYS A 298 -37.59 16.86 -3.41
C CYS A 298 -38.92 17.12 -2.67
N ASN A 299 -40.03 17.25 -3.38
CA ASN A 299 -41.33 17.52 -2.78
C ASN A 299 -41.82 16.38 -1.90
N ARG A 300 -41.48 15.12 -2.24
CA ARG A 300 -41.83 13.96 -1.41
C ARG A 300 -41.19 14.06 -0.01
N CYS A 301 -39.89 14.37 0.06
CA CYS A 301 -39.22 14.61 1.35
C CYS A 301 -39.76 15.83 2.09
N ALA A 302 -40.04 16.92 1.37
CA ALA A 302 -40.60 18.11 1.96
C ALA A 302 -42.00 17.85 2.57
N ARG A 303 -42.85 17.08 1.90
CA ARG A 303 -44.17 16.67 2.43
C ARG A 303 -44.05 15.78 3.68
N ILE A 304 -43.10 14.82 3.69
CA ILE A 304 -42.84 13.94 4.85
C ILE A 304 -42.42 14.80 6.05
N THR A 305 -41.47 15.72 5.86
CA THR A 305 -41.00 16.62 6.93
C THR A 305 -42.11 17.54 7.43
N ALA A 306 -42.91 18.11 6.50
CA ALA A 306 -44.03 18.98 6.87
C ALA A 306 -45.13 18.23 7.66
N ARG A 307 -45.41 16.97 7.29
CA ARG A 307 -46.34 16.12 8.06
C ARG A 307 -45.81 15.82 9.45
N GLY A 308 -44.52 15.48 9.59
CA GLY A 308 -43.88 15.22 10.89
C GLY A 308 -43.93 16.46 11.81
N LEU A 309 -43.61 17.65 11.27
CA LEU A 309 -43.67 18.89 12.04
C LEU A 309 -45.10 19.26 12.47
N ARG A 310 -46.11 19.04 11.60
CA ARG A 310 -47.52 19.26 11.96
C ARG A 310 -47.99 18.28 13.03
N ALA A 311 -47.61 17.00 12.92
CA ALA A 311 -47.94 16.01 13.93
C ALA A 311 -47.31 16.34 15.27
N ALA A 312 -46.05 16.79 15.32
CA ALA A 312 -45.34 17.21 16.53
C ALA A 312 -45.97 18.48 17.16
N ALA A 313 -46.54 19.36 16.31
CA ALA A 313 -47.26 20.56 16.77
C ALA A 313 -48.75 20.32 17.10
N GLY A 314 -49.22 19.07 17.13
CA GLY A 314 -50.61 18.71 17.41
C GLY A 314 -51.63 19.15 16.33
N ILE A 315 -51.17 19.60 15.16
CA ILE A 315 -52.04 20.10 14.08
C ILE A 315 -52.64 18.91 13.32
N LYS A 316 -53.96 18.72 13.48
CA LYS A 316 -54.69 17.66 12.78
C LYS A 316 -54.67 17.89 11.25
N PRO A 317 -54.61 16.82 10.42
CA PRO A 317 -54.70 16.94 8.96
C PRO A 317 -56.02 17.61 8.56
N ARG A 318 -55.97 18.61 7.70
CA ARG A 318 -57.20 19.17 7.07
C ARG A 318 -57.91 18.09 6.31
N GLN A 319 -59.12 17.71 6.71
CA GLN A 319 -59.98 16.87 5.87
C GLN A 319 -60.40 17.70 4.68
N PHE A 320 -59.95 17.36 3.50
CA PHE A 320 -60.53 17.91 2.26
C PHE A 320 -61.90 17.33 2.12
N LYS A 321 -62.94 18.13 2.31
CA LYS A 321 -64.27 17.77 1.82
C LYS A 321 -64.19 17.67 0.29
N ASN A 322 -64.50 16.51 -0.27
CA ASN A 322 -64.67 16.34 -1.71
C ASN A 322 -65.81 17.26 -2.15
N VAL A 323 -65.49 18.39 -2.78
CA VAL A 323 -66.43 19.17 -3.53
C VAL A 323 -66.55 18.50 -4.87
N GLU A 324 -67.52 17.62 -5.03
CA GLU A 324 -68.00 17.16 -6.33
C GLU A 324 -68.42 18.41 -7.13
N ARG A 325 -67.59 18.85 -8.05
CA ARG A 325 -68.00 19.78 -9.11
C ARG A 325 -68.85 18.96 -10.08
N ARG A 326 -70.19 19.02 -9.92
CA ARG A 326 -71.12 18.64 -10.98
C ARG A 326 -70.89 19.58 -12.15
N TYR A 327 -70.30 19.09 -13.22
CA TYR A 327 -70.39 19.72 -14.51
C TYR A 327 -71.78 19.34 -15.08
N THR A 328 -72.72 20.28 -14.99
CA THR A 328 -73.88 20.27 -15.80
C THR A 328 -73.55 20.94 -17.11
N SER A 329 -73.84 20.21 -18.18
CA SER A 329 -73.88 20.49 -19.64
C SER A 329 -74.05 21.92 -20.04
#